data_bb0ca47019ffe285b96211a65362a109
#
_entry.id   bb0ca47019ffe285b96211a65362a109
#
_cell.length_a   1.000
_cell.length_b   1.000
_cell.length_c   1.000
_cell.angle_alpha   90.00
_cell.angle_beta   90.00
_cell.angle_gamma   90.00
#
_symmetry.space_group_name_H-M   'P 1'
#
loop_
_entity.id
_entity.type
_entity.pdbx_description
1 polymer ?
#
loop_
_entity_poly.entity_id
_entity_poly.type
_entity_poly.pdbx_seq_one_letter_code
_entity_poly.pdbx_strand_id
1 'polypeptide(L)'
;MIRRIIEIDEDKCNGCGLCADACHEDAIGIVDGKAKLLRDDYCDGLGDCLPNCPTGAISFVEREAAAYDREAVEANMKKKAEMTAKDKIEEKPVFHGCPGTRMKMMDHKAEEVATEQTATVSSQLSQWPVQIKLVPVNAPYFKDANLLIAADCTAYAYGNFHQEFIKNKVTLIGCPKLDEGDYSEKLTQIIVNNDIKSVTIVRMEVPCCGGLENAAKKAIQDSGKFLPWQVHTISIDGKILEA
;
A
#
# COMPACT_ATOMS: atom_id res chain seq x y z
N MET A 1 -29.06 13.76 28.25
CA MET A 1 -30.31 13.37 27.56
C MET A 1 -30.19 11.95 27.03
N ILE A 2 -31.29 11.18 27.00
CA ILE A 2 -31.27 9.85 26.40
C ILE A 2 -31.18 10.02 24.89
N ARG A 3 -30.18 9.42 24.24
CA ARG A 3 -30.01 9.43 22.80
C ARG A 3 -29.28 8.20 22.29
N ARG A 4 -29.44 7.93 21.01
CA ARG A 4 -28.69 6.87 20.32
C ARG A 4 -27.23 7.28 20.12
N ILE A 5 -26.33 6.42 20.54
CA ILE A 5 -24.88 6.61 20.44
C ILE A 5 -24.23 5.26 20.13
N ILE A 6 -23.00 5.27 19.64
CA ILE A 6 -22.26 4.02 19.44
C ILE A 6 -21.69 3.50 20.75
N GLU A 7 -21.59 2.18 20.87
CA GLU A 7 -20.85 1.46 21.88
C GLU A 7 -19.88 0.50 21.20
N ILE A 8 -18.66 0.40 21.72
CA ILE A 8 -17.62 -0.45 21.17
C ILE A 8 -17.29 -1.54 22.18
N ASP A 9 -17.50 -2.79 21.77
CA ASP A 9 -17.12 -3.99 22.53
C ASP A 9 -15.60 -4.21 22.40
N GLU A 10 -14.86 -3.89 23.44
CA GLU A 10 -13.41 -3.99 23.47
C GLU A 10 -12.92 -5.44 23.31
N ASP A 11 -13.70 -6.43 23.75
CA ASP A 11 -13.31 -7.85 23.65
C ASP A 11 -13.37 -8.33 22.19
N LYS A 12 -14.32 -7.84 21.41
CA LYS A 12 -14.43 -8.13 19.97
C LYS A 12 -13.53 -7.26 19.11
N CYS A 13 -13.10 -6.12 19.61
CA CYS A 13 -12.26 -5.18 18.86
C CYS A 13 -10.85 -5.73 18.66
N ASN A 14 -10.37 -5.76 17.41
CA ASN A 14 -9.00 -6.15 17.06
C ASN A 14 -8.05 -4.96 16.87
N GLY A 15 -8.50 -3.72 17.09
CA GLY A 15 -7.69 -2.52 17.00
C GLY A 15 -7.32 -2.07 15.58
N CYS A 16 -8.03 -2.54 14.55
CA CYS A 16 -7.68 -2.26 13.15
C CYS A 16 -7.78 -0.79 12.72
N GLY A 17 -8.49 0.07 13.45
CA GLY A 17 -8.60 1.51 13.18
C GLY A 17 -9.66 1.92 12.16
N LEU A 18 -10.22 1.01 11.38
CA LEU A 18 -11.16 1.33 10.29
C LEU A 18 -12.39 2.15 10.72
N CYS A 19 -12.87 1.95 11.93
CA CYS A 19 -13.98 2.73 12.48
C CYS A 19 -13.58 4.17 12.85
N ALA A 20 -12.32 4.38 13.28
CA ALA A 20 -11.81 5.72 13.56
C ALA A 20 -11.63 6.50 12.25
N ASP A 21 -11.12 5.84 11.19
CA ASP A 21 -10.96 6.44 9.86
C ASP A 21 -12.31 6.78 9.20
N ALA A 22 -13.36 6.00 9.50
CA ALA A 22 -14.71 6.21 8.99
C ALA A 22 -15.55 7.21 9.82
N CYS A 23 -15.03 7.70 10.94
CA CYS A 23 -15.73 8.66 11.78
C CYS A 23 -15.48 10.09 11.31
N HIS A 24 -16.49 10.73 10.72
CA HIS A 24 -16.37 12.10 10.20
C HIS A 24 -16.16 13.15 11.30
N GLU A 25 -16.61 12.86 12.53
CA GLU A 25 -16.51 13.74 13.70
C GLU A 25 -15.24 13.49 14.53
N ASP A 26 -14.40 12.51 14.12
CA ASP A 26 -13.19 12.15 14.86
C ASP A 26 -13.48 11.76 16.33
N ALA A 27 -14.67 11.18 16.55
CA ALA A 27 -15.14 10.78 17.88
C ALA A 27 -14.53 9.47 18.38
N ILE A 28 -13.94 8.64 17.49
CA ILE A 28 -13.35 7.35 17.81
C ILE A 28 -11.83 7.47 17.76
N GLY A 29 -11.15 6.94 18.76
CA GLY A 29 -9.69 6.84 18.81
C GLY A 29 -9.23 5.44 19.15
N ILE A 30 -7.95 5.15 18.87
CA ILE A 30 -7.32 3.90 19.28
C ILE A 30 -6.53 4.17 20.58
N VAL A 31 -6.95 3.52 21.63
CA VAL A 31 -6.33 3.64 22.98
C VAL A 31 -5.97 2.22 23.44
N ASP A 32 -4.71 2.00 23.77
CA ASP A 32 -4.18 0.69 24.18
C ASP A 32 -4.48 -0.45 23.17
N GLY A 33 -4.43 -0.11 21.86
CA GLY A 33 -4.67 -1.06 20.79
C GLY A 33 -6.16 -1.43 20.56
N LYS A 34 -7.11 -0.72 21.18
CA LYS A 34 -8.55 -0.92 21.04
C LYS A 34 -9.22 0.39 20.63
N ALA A 35 -10.27 0.28 19.81
CA ALA A 35 -11.08 1.43 19.47
C ALA A 35 -11.93 1.85 20.68
N LYS A 36 -12.00 3.14 20.96
CA LYS A 36 -12.83 3.72 22.02
C LYS A 36 -13.52 4.98 21.56
N LEU A 37 -14.74 5.19 22.02
CA LEU A 37 -15.41 6.47 21.88
C LEU A 37 -14.72 7.47 22.83
N LEU A 38 -14.08 8.50 22.28
CA LEU A 38 -13.28 9.45 23.05
C LEU A 38 -14.16 10.38 23.90
N ARG A 39 -15.26 10.83 23.31
CA ARG A 39 -16.25 11.69 23.97
C ARG A 39 -17.64 11.44 23.40
N ASP A 40 -18.65 11.45 24.27
CA ASP A 40 -20.03 11.24 23.87
C ASP A 40 -20.55 12.37 22.98
N ASP A 41 -20.21 13.62 23.29
CA ASP A 41 -20.64 14.82 22.59
C ASP A 41 -20.00 14.99 21.19
N TYR A 42 -19.02 14.18 20.85
CA TYR A 42 -18.44 14.15 19.50
C TYR A 42 -19.18 13.19 18.56
N CYS A 43 -19.85 12.17 19.08
CA CYS A 43 -20.58 11.23 18.25
C CYS A 43 -21.95 11.81 17.87
N ASP A 44 -22.23 11.92 16.57
CA ASP A 44 -23.51 12.38 16.02
C ASP A 44 -24.61 11.29 16.07
N GLY A 45 -24.22 10.00 16.20
CA GLY A 45 -25.12 8.86 16.23
C GLY A 45 -25.60 8.40 14.85
N LEU A 46 -24.98 8.84 13.75
CA LEU A 46 -25.33 8.38 12.40
C LEU A 46 -24.85 6.95 12.13
N GLY A 47 -23.65 6.60 12.60
CA GLY A 47 -23.18 5.22 12.60
C GLY A 47 -22.40 4.80 11.35
N ASP A 48 -21.79 5.72 10.63
CA ASP A 48 -20.93 5.45 9.47
C ASP A 48 -19.74 4.53 9.79
N CYS A 49 -19.38 4.45 11.07
CA CYS A 49 -18.36 3.55 11.57
C CYS A 49 -18.78 2.07 11.62
N LEU A 50 -20.10 1.76 11.73
CA LEU A 50 -20.59 0.38 11.93
C LEU A 50 -20.24 -0.55 10.75
N PRO A 51 -20.55 -0.20 9.48
CA PRO A 51 -20.30 -1.10 8.35
C PRO A 51 -18.79 -1.34 8.10
N ASN A 52 -17.94 -0.48 8.67
CA ASN A 52 -16.49 -0.57 8.52
C ASN A 52 -15.81 -1.45 9.58
N CYS A 53 -16.57 -1.98 10.55
CA CYS A 53 -16.01 -2.86 11.58
C CYS A 53 -16.01 -4.33 11.14
N PRO A 54 -14.84 -4.94 10.83
CA PRO A 54 -14.77 -6.32 10.33
C PRO A 54 -15.12 -7.36 11.39
N THR A 55 -15.06 -7.00 12.68
CA THR A 55 -15.35 -7.91 13.79
C THR A 55 -16.75 -7.71 14.38
N GLY A 56 -17.50 -6.72 13.87
CA GLY A 56 -18.84 -6.39 14.41
C GLY A 56 -18.79 -5.92 15.88
N ALA A 57 -17.68 -5.30 16.29
CA ALA A 57 -17.50 -4.82 17.66
C ALA A 57 -18.29 -3.55 17.98
N ILE A 58 -18.90 -2.89 16.98
CA ILE A 58 -19.61 -1.62 17.16
C ILE A 58 -21.10 -1.85 17.06
N SER A 59 -21.84 -1.30 18.01
CA SER A 59 -23.31 -1.35 18.04
C SER A 59 -23.87 0.00 18.44
N PHE A 60 -25.17 0.20 18.20
CA PHE A 60 -25.91 1.31 18.74
C PHE A 60 -26.48 0.97 20.11
N VAL A 61 -26.40 1.93 21.03
CA VAL A 61 -27.09 1.88 22.33
C VAL A 61 -27.85 3.18 22.56
N GLU A 62 -28.97 3.07 23.25
CA GLU A 62 -29.70 4.23 23.76
C GLU A 62 -29.35 4.38 25.25
N ARG A 63 -28.62 5.45 25.57
CA ARG A 63 -28.23 5.77 26.94
C ARG A 63 -28.23 7.26 27.21
N GLU A 64 -28.15 7.62 28.45
CA GLU A 64 -27.86 9.01 28.81
C GLU A 64 -26.46 9.41 28.34
N ALA A 65 -26.42 10.41 27.49
CA ALA A 65 -25.18 10.95 26.91
C ALA A 65 -25.30 12.46 26.73
N ALA A 66 -24.16 13.15 26.69
CA ALA A 66 -24.09 14.55 26.36
C ALA A 66 -24.65 14.80 24.96
N ALA A 67 -25.30 15.95 24.77
CA ALA A 67 -25.79 16.34 23.42
C ALA A 67 -24.61 16.45 22.46
N TYR A 68 -24.85 16.17 21.17
CA TYR A 68 -23.84 16.38 20.13
C TYR A 68 -23.47 17.86 20.05
N ASP A 69 -22.19 18.14 20.11
CA ASP A 69 -21.62 19.49 20.09
C ASP A 69 -20.76 19.69 18.85
N ARG A 70 -21.38 20.23 17.81
CA ARG A 70 -20.72 20.49 16.53
C ARG A 70 -19.54 21.48 16.67
N GLU A 71 -19.68 22.49 17.53
CA GLU A 71 -18.63 23.51 17.71
C GLU A 71 -17.38 22.89 18.36
N ALA A 72 -17.59 21.99 19.34
CA ALA A 72 -16.53 21.25 19.99
C ALA A 72 -15.83 20.29 19.02
N VAL A 73 -16.57 19.63 18.11
CA VAL A 73 -16.01 18.77 17.05
C VAL A 73 -15.16 19.58 16.08
N GLU A 74 -15.68 20.70 15.55
CA GLU A 74 -14.93 21.57 14.64
C GLU A 74 -13.67 22.17 15.30
N ALA A 75 -13.74 22.52 16.57
CA ALA A 75 -12.58 22.99 17.33
C ALA A 75 -11.51 21.90 17.53
N ASN A 76 -11.94 20.65 17.77
CA ASN A 76 -11.03 19.51 17.89
C ASN A 76 -10.33 19.19 16.56
N MET A 77 -11.08 19.18 15.48
CA MET A 77 -10.53 18.94 14.14
C MET A 77 -9.52 20.04 13.74
N LYS A 78 -9.81 21.31 14.06
CA LYS A 78 -8.87 22.42 13.84
C LYS A 78 -7.59 22.27 14.67
N LYS A 79 -7.72 21.93 15.95
CA LYS A 79 -6.55 21.69 16.82
C LYS A 79 -5.67 20.54 16.32
N LYS A 80 -6.28 19.44 15.87
CA LYS A 80 -5.56 18.33 15.25
C LYS A 80 -4.84 18.76 13.98
N ALA A 81 -5.50 19.52 13.10
CA ALA A 81 -4.90 20.05 11.89
C ALA A 81 -3.73 21.02 12.19
N GLU A 82 -3.84 21.85 13.23
CA GLU A 82 -2.78 22.76 13.66
C GLU A 82 -1.61 22.03 14.32
N MET A 83 -1.87 20.98 15.10
CA MET A 83 -0.83 20.11 15.68
C MET A 83 -0.07 19.38 14.59
N THR A 84 -0.78 18.80 13.61
CA THR A 84 -0.16 18.16 12.44
C THR A 84 0.57 19.16 11.54
N ALA A 85 0.25 20.44 11.57
CA ALA A 85 0.97 21.50 10.86
C ALA A 85 2.24 21.96 11.58
N LYS A 86 2.29 21.88 12.91
CA LYS A 86 3.47 22.26 13.72
C LYS A 86 4.54 21.17 13.78
N ASP A 87 4.14 19.91 13.68
CA ASP A 87 5.06 18.77 13.68
C ASP A 87 5.64 18.46 12.26
N LYS A 88 5.36 19.34 11.27
CA LYS A 88 5.91 19.22 9.90
C LYS A 88 7.37 19.66 9.72
N ILE A 89 8.15 19.72 10.80
CA ILE A 89 9.60 19.79 10.72
C ILE A 89 10.13 18.43 11.16
N GLU A 90 10.43 17.55 10.18
CA GLU A 90 11.13 16.26 10.26
C GLU A 90 10.32 14.97 10.55
N GLU A 91 9.05 14.84 10.19
CA GLU A 91 8.46 13.48 10.15
C GLU A 91 7.96 13.14 8.73
N LYS A 92 8.53 12.05 8.19
CA LYS A 92 8.06 11.38 6.98
C LYS A 92 6.58 11.04 7.15
N PRO A 93 5.73 11.15 6.11
CA PRO A 93 4.29 10.91 6.24
C PRO A 93 4.03 9.50 6.76
N VAL A 94 3.48 9.39 7.97
CA VAL A 94 3.01 8.12 8.53
C VAL A 94 1.66 7.81 7.91
N PHE A 95 1.67 6.96 6.91
CA PHE A 95 0.47 6.44 6.28
C PHE A 95 -0.20 5.41 7.22
N HIS A 96 -1.39 5.72 7.74
CA HIS A 96 -2.18 4.83 8.60
C HIS A 96 -2.99 3.80 7.78
N GLY A 97 -2.31 3.01 6.95
CA GLY A 97 -2.92 1.91 6.21
C GLY A 97 -2.56 0.54 6.79
N CYS A 98 -3.20 -0.51 6.28
CA CYS A 98 -2.80 -1.89 6.54
C CYS A 98 -1.28 -2.04 6.34
N PRO A 99 -0.54 -2.76 7.21
CA PRO A 99 0.91 -2.96 7.06
C PRO A 99 1.34 -3.43 5.66
N GLY A 100 0.46 -4.16 4.95
CA GLY A 100 0.71 -4.62 3.59
C GLY A 100 0.68 -3.53 2.51
N THR A 101 0.07 -2.38 2.77
CA THR A 101 -0.03 -1.24 1.83
C THR A 101 0.85 -0.05 2.20
N ARG A 102 1.54 -0.13 3.35
CA ARG A 102 2.39 0.96 3.83
C ARG A 102 3.60 1.16 2.91
N MET A 103 3.75 2.35 2.34
CA MET A 103 4.95 2.71 1.57
C MET A 103 6.18 2.75 2.48
N LYS A 104 7.25 2.12 2.03
CA LYS A 104 8.57 2.19 2.65
C LYS A 104 9.64 2.24 1.58
N MET A 105 10.53 3.22 1.67
CA MET A 105 11.82 3.20 0.98
C MET A 105 12.83 2.50 1.88
N MET A 106 13.61 1.62 1.29
CA MET A 106 14.68 0.88 1.98
C MET A 106 16.03 1.28 1.39
N ASP A 107 16.88 1.90 2.22
CA ASP A 107 18.24 2.26 1.84
C ASP A 107 19.17 1.07 2.15
N HIS A 108 19.69 0.46 1.11
CA HIS A 108 20.73 -0.55 1.24
C HIS A 108 22.09 0.15 1.29
N LYS A 109 22.69 0.23 2.49
CA LYS A 109 24.11 0.56 2.60
C LYS A 109 24.89 -0.61 2.00
N ALA A 110 25.84 -0.31 1.10
CA ALA A 110 26.77 -1.31 0.61
C ALA A 110 27.56 -1.87 1.80
N GLU A 111 27.20 -3.06 2.28
CA GLU A 111 28.03 -3.80 3.20
C GLU A 111 29.21 -4.33 2.43
N GLU A 112 30.42 -3.90 2.81
CA GLU A 112 31.67 -4.43 2.28
C GLU A 112 31.72 -5.94 2.61
N VAL A 113 31.85 -6.74 1.56
CA VAL A 113 31.91 -8.19 1.64
C VAL A 113 33.23 -8.59 2.32
N ALA A 114 33.17 -8.96 3.59
CA ALA A 114 34.26 -9.66 4.26
C ALA A 114 34.03 -11.18 4.13
N THR A 115 34.94 -11.81 3.38
CA THR A 115 35.40 -13.21 3.43
C THR A 115 34.45 -14.36 3.76
N GLU A 116 34.39 -15.28 2.79
CA GLU A 116 34.12 -16.74 2.89
C GLU A 116 33.45 -17.25 4.17
N GLN A 117 32.11 -17.29 4.18
CA GLN A 117 31.28 -18.31 4.83
C GLN A 117 29.82 -18.01 4.46
N THR A 118 29.17 -18.90 3.71
CA THR A 118 27.74 -18.91 3.36
C THR A 118 27.15 -17.51 3.12
N ALA A 119 27.38 -16.97 1.94
CA ALA A 119 26.89 -15.66 1.55
C ALA A 119 25.35 -15.65 1.62
N THR A 120 24.82 -15.10 2.70
CA THR A 120 23.39 -14.77 2.78
C THR A 120 23.13 -13.68 1.75
N VAL A 121 22.40 -14.04 0.70
CA VAL A 121 22.01 -13.06 -0.35
C VAL A 121 21.04 -12.06 0.28
N SER A 122 21.48 -10.81 0.44
CA SER A 122 20.64 -9.74 0.99
C SER A 122 19.55 -9.33 -0.01
N SER A 123 18.38 -8.96 0.52
CA SER A 123 17.29 -8.42 -0.29
C SER A 123 17.73 -7.14 -1.00
N GLN A 124 17.43 -7.04 -2.29
CA GLN A 124 17.66 -5.86 -3.12
C GLN A 124 16.40 -5.01 -3.30
N LEU A 125 15.30 -5.36 -2.58
CA LEU A 125 14.06 -4.62 -2.66
C LEU A 125 14.22 -3.24 -2.01
N SER A 126 13.90 -2.18 -2.75
CA SER A 126 14.11 -0.79 -2.33
C SER A 126 12.83 -0.05 -1.94
N GLN A 127 11.64 -0.66 -2.16
CA GLN A 127 10.36 -0.04 -1.81
C GLN A 127 9.32 -1.07 -1.34
N TRP A 128 8.24 -0.57 -0.77
CA TRP A 128 7.03 -1.26 -0.41
C TRP A 128 5.82 -0.34 -0.61
N PRO A 129 4.64 -0.81 -1.07
CA PRO A 129 4.31 -2.18 -1.47
C PRO A 129 4.89 -2.56 -2.85
N VAL A 130 4.86 -3.85 -3.22
CA VAL A 130 5.33 -4.36 -4.52
C VAL A 130 4.18 -4.76 -5.46
N GLN A 131 3.02 -5.12 -4.93
CA GLN A 131 1.86 -5.53 -5.72
C GLN A 131 1.31 -4.35 -6.55
N ILE A 132 1.15 -4.55 -7.86
CA ILE A 132 0.63 -3.52 -8.78
C ILE A 132 -0.67 -2.92 -8.25
N LYS A 133 -1.58 -3.74 -7.73
CA LYS A 133 -2.87 -3.27 -7.23
C LYS A 133 -2.78 -2.41 -5.98
N LEU A 134 -1.75 -2.60 -5.16
CA LEU A 134 -1.57 -1.90 -3.88
C LEU A 134 -0.72 -0.64 -3.98
N VAL A 135 0.17 -0.57 -4.97
CA VAL A 135 1.09 0.56 -5.08
C VAL A 135 0.36 1.86 -5.44
N PRO A 136 0.62 2.98 -4.77
CA PRO A 136 0.07 4.28 -5.18
C PRO A 136 0.66 4.75 -6.49
N VAL A 137 -0.16 5.36 -7.35
CA VAL A 137 0.26 5.84 -8.68
C VAL A 137 1.37 6.89 -8.60
N ASN A 138 1.32 7.78 -7.61
CA ASN A 138 2.26 8.91 -7.46
C ASN A 138 3.22 8.70 -6.29
N ALA A 139 3.79 7.49 -6.15
CA ALA A 139 4.73 7.22 -5.08
C ALA A 139 6.09 7.88 -5.33
N PRO A 140 6.76 8.43 -4.29
CA PRO A 140 8.03 9.15 -4.44
C PRO A 140 9.17 8.34 -5.04
N TYR A 141 9.12 7.01 -4.85
CA TYR A 141 10.14 6.11 -5.38
C TYR A 141 10.07 5.89 -6.90
N PHE A 142 9.02 6.38 -7.58
CA PHE A 142 8.96 6.36 -9.04
C PHE A 142 9.76 7.47 -9.72
N LYS A 143 10.21 8.47 -8.97
CA LYS A 143 11.01 9.54 -9.54
C LYS A 143 12.33 8.98 -10.07
N ASP A 144 12.61 9.21 -11.35
CA ASP A 144 13.82 8.74 -12.05
C ASP A 144 14.05 7.22 -12.00
N ALA A 145 12.96 6.44 -11.86
CA ALA A 145 13.06 5.01 -11.60
C ALA A 145 13.31 4.18 -12.88
N ASN A 146 14.10 3.11 -12.73
CA ASN A 146 14.03 1.96 -13.60
C ASN A 146 12.94 1.03 -13.06
N LEU A 147 11.93 0.74 -13.85
CA LEU A 147 10.77 -0.04 -13.43
C LEU A 147 10.96 -1.52 -13.77
N LEU A 148 10.73 -2.39 -12.79
CA LEU A 148 10.60 -3.83 -12.99
C LEU A 148 9.13 -4.22 -12.85
N ILE A 149 8.56 -4.85 -13.86
CA ILE A 149 7.23 -5.46 -13.83
C ILE A 149 7.41 -6.96 -13.96
N ALA A 150 7.14 -7.70 -12.88
CA ALA A 150 7.41 -9.12 -12.81
C ALA A 150 6.17 -9.95 -12.45
N ALA A 151 6.05 -11.13 -13.04
CA ALA A 151 5.04 -12.09 -12.61
C ALA A 151 5.38 -12.67 -11.24
N ASP A 152 4.39 -12.89 -10.38
CA ASP A 152 4.57 -13.36 -8.99
C ASP A 152 5.46 -14.60 -8.87
N CYS A 153 5.38 -15.53 -9.83
CA CYS A 153 6.13 -16.77 -9.79
C CYS A 153 7.62 -16.63 -10.12
N THR A 154 8.03 -15.53 -10.75
CA THR A 154 9.39 -15.40 -11.32
C THR A 154 10.50 -15.40 -10.28
N ALA A 155 10.27 -14.73 -9.13
CA ALA A 155 11.24 -14.71 -8.04
C ALA A 155 11.37 -16.05 -7.30
N TYR A 156 10.34 -16.91 -7.38
CA TYR A 156 10.39 -18.24 -6.81
C TYR A 156 11.06 -19.24 -7.74
N ALA A 157 10.92 -19.04 -9.07
CA ALA A 157 11.53 -19.92 -10.06
C ALA A 157 13.02 -19.64 -10.26
N TYR A 158 13.43 -18.36 -10.25
CA TYR A 158 14.80 -17.94 -10.54
C TYR A 158 15.57 -17.52 -9.29
N GLY A 159 16.53 -18.34 -8.87
CA GLY A 159 17.22 -18.16 -7.58
C GLY A 159 18.05 -16.87 -7.44
N ASN A 160 18.54 -16.27 -8.56
CA ASN A 160 19.33 -15.02 -8.53
C ASN A 160 18.48 -13.76 -8.80
N PHE A 161 17.15 -13.84 -8.61
CA PHE A 161 16.18 -12.81 -9.00
C PHE A 161 16.50 -11.44 -8.39
N HIS A 162 16.89 -11.39 -7.12
CA HIS A 162 17.20 -10.14 -6.45
C HIS A 162 18.37 -9.41 -7.06
N GLN A 163 19.44 -10.12 -7.37
CA GLN A 163 20.68 -9.51 -7.90
C GLN A 163 20.54 -9.09 -9.36
N GLU A 164 19.80 -9.85 -10.15
CA GLU A 164 19.73 -9.64 -11.59
C GLU A 164 18.56 -8.73 -12.00
N PHE A 165 17.42 -8.88 -11.36
CA PHE A 165 16.23 -8.17 -11.76
C PHE A 165 15.80 -7.06 -10.79
N ILE A 166 15.84 -7.28 -9.46
CA ILE A 166 15.36 -6.30 -8.48
C ILE A 166 16.36 -5.16 -8.25
N LYS A 167 17.65 -5.49 -8.23
CA LYS A 167 18.70 -4.51 -7.91
C LYS A 167 18.59 -3.25 -8.76
N ASN A 168 18.55 -2.08 -8.09
CA ASN A 168 18.45 -0.76 -8.72
C ASN A 168 17.15 -0.53 -9.53
N LYS A 169 16.09 -1.27 -9.25
CA LYS A 169 14.79 -1.08 -9.89
C LYS A 169 13.68 -0.96 -8.86
N VAL A 170 12.67 -0.20 -9.21
CA VAL A 170 11.38 -0.19 -8.50
C VAL A 170 10.56 -1.38 -8.99
N THR A 171 10.20 -2.27 -8.09
CA THR A 171 9.61 -3.56 -8.42
C THR A 171 8.10 -3.56 -8.26
N LEU A 172 7.40 -3.93 -9.31
CA LEU A 172 5.97 -4.17 -9.34
C LEU A 172 5.71 -5.63 -9.71
N ILE A 173 4.85 -6.31 -8.95
CA ILE A 173 4.50 -7.70 -9.21
C ILE A 173 3.00 -7.90 -9.37
N GLY A 174 2.59 -8.97 -10.05
CA GLY A 174 1.21 -9.36 -10.19
C GLY A 174 1.02 -10.66 -10.94
N CYS A 175 -0.16 -11.25 -10.79
CA CYS A 175 -0.55 -12.47 -11.49
C CYS A 175 -1.84 -12.25 -12.30
N PRO A 176 -1.78 -12.14 -13.63
CA PRO A 176 -2.96 -11.86 -14.46
C PRO A 176 -4.00 -13.00 -14.46
N LYS A 177 -3.64 -14.17 -13.90
CA LYS A 177 -4.57 -15.29 -13.75
C LYS A 177 -5.33 -15.26 -12.42
N LEU A 178 -4.70 -14.76 -11.36
CA LEU A 178 -5.28 -14.73 -10.01
C LEU A 178 -5.95 -13.39 -9.70
N ASP A 179 -5.39 -12.32 -10.24
CA ASP A 179 -5.91 -10.99 -10.02
C ASP A 179 -7.05 -10.65 -10.99
N GLU A 180 -8.11 -10.08 -10.48
CA GLU A 180 -9.20 -9.57 -11.31
C GLU A 180 -8.78 -8.26 -12.01
N GLY A 181 -9.19 -8.11 -13.28
CA GLY A 181 -9.01 -6.89 -14.05
C GLY A 181 -7.70 -6.81 -14.85
N ASP A 182 -7.55 -5.70 -15.58
CA ASP A 182 -6.40 -5.41 -16.43
C ASP A 182 -5.43 -4.45 -15.72
N TYR A 183 -4.16 -4.78 -15.71
CA TYR A 183 -3.12 -3.92 -15.14
C TYR A 183 -2.78 -2.71 -16.01
N SER A 184 -3.15 -2.73 -17.30
CA SER A 184 -2.70 -1.72 -18.27
C SER A 184 -3.08 -0.30 -17.85
N GLU A 185 -4.29 -0.09 -17.35
CA GLU A 185 -4.76 1.24 -16.92
C GLU A 185 -3.89 1.81 -15.80
N LYS A 186 -3.67 1.02 -14.73
CA LYS A 186 -2.88 1.47 -13.58
C LYS A 186 -1.41 1.64 -13.94
N LEU A 187 -0.84 0.75 -14.74
CA LEU A 187 0.53 0.87 -15.23
C LEU A 187 0.70 2.11 -16.12
N THR A 188 -0.29 2.41 -16.97
CA THR A 188 -0.31 3.65 -17.77
C THR A 188 -0.28 4.87 -16.87
N GLN A 189 -1.13 4.92 -15.84
CA GLN A 189 -1.15 6.03 -14.88
C GLN A 189 0.20 6.19 -14.17
N ILE A 190 0.83 5.10 -13.74
CA ILE A 190 2.17 5.15 -13.13
C ILE A 190 3.19 5.71 -14.10
N ILE A 191 3.21 5.25 -15.35
CA ILE A 191 4.18 5.70 -16.36
C ILE A 191 3.93 7.17 -16.74
N VAL A 192 2.68 7.58 -16.93
CA VAL A 192 2.34 8.96 -17.33
C VAL A 192 2.71 9.97 -16.25
N ASN A 193 2.40 9.66 -14.99
CA ASN A 193 2.52 10.62 -13.88
C ASN A 193 3.92 10.68 -13.25
N ASN A 194 4.85 9.80 -13.65
CA ASN A 194 6.17 9.74 -13.05
C ASN A 194 7.29 9.71 -14.09
N ASP A 195 8.49 10.10 -13.67
CA ASP A 195 9.70 10.13 -14.52
C ASP A 195 10.35 8.73 -14.56
N ILE A 196 9.72 7.81 -15.28
CA ILE A 196 10.28 6.46 -15.48
C ILE A 196 11.36 6.50 -16.56
N LYS A 197 12.51 5.87 -16.29
CA LYS A 197 13.66 5.82 -17.21
C LYS A 197 13.64 4.61 -18.13
N SER A 198 13.23 3.46 -17.62
CA SER A 198 13.18 2.21 -18.38
C SER A 198 12.17 1.24 -17.78
N VAL A 199 11.72 0.26 -18.56
CA VAL A 199 10.83 -0.80 -18.11
C VAL A 199 11.45 -2.17 -18.42
N THR A 200 11.62 -3.00 -17.39
CA THR A 200 11.99 -4.41 -17.53
C THR A 200 10.77 -5.26 -17.20
N ILE A 201 10.37 -6.13 -18.08
CA ILE A 201 9.25 -7.06 -17.91
C ILE A 201 9.83 -8.45 -17.70
N VAL A 202 9.46 -9.12 -16.62
CA VAL A 202 9.90 -10.50 -16.34
C VAL A 202 8.67 -11.40 -16.17
N ARG A 203 8.57 -12.42 -17.01
CA ARG A 203 7.45 -13.35 -17.01
C ARG A 203 7.90 -14.79 -16.97
N MET A 204 6.99 -15.69 -16.60
CA MET A 204 7.20 -17.12 -16.81
C MET A 204 6.89 -17.52 -18.26
N GLU A 205 7.45 -18.62 -18.72
CA GLU A 205 7.17 -19.23 -20.04
C GLU A 205 5.70 -19.64 -20.23
N VAL A 206 4.97 -19.81 -19.13
CA VAL A 206 3.58 -20.29 -19.14
C VAL A 206 2.64 -19.25 -19.79
N PRO A 207 1.61 -19.69 -20.55
CA PRO A 207 0.75 -18.80 -21.32
C PRO A 207 0.02 -17.73 -20.50
N CYS A 208 -0.36 -18.03 -19.24
CA CYS A 208 -1.06 -17.08 -18.38
C CYS A 208 -0.24 -15.81 -18.10
N CYS A 209 1.08 -15.88 -18.10
CA CYS A 209 1.94 -14.71 -17.89
C CYS A 209 2.00 -13.75 -19.09
N GLY A 210 1.53 -14.16 -20.25
CA GLY A 210 1.40 -13.29 -21.44
C GLY A 210 0.47 -12.09 -21.19
N GLY A 211 -0.51 -12.23 -20.31
CA GLY A 211 -1.39 -11.13 -19.88
C GLY A 211 -0.65 -9.97 -19.22
N LEU A 212 0.35 -10.25 -18.37
CA LEU A 212 1.16 -9.22 -17.73
C LEU A 212 2.06 -8.49 -18.74
N GLU A 213 2.68 -9.24 -19.64
CA GLU A 213 3.51 -8.67 -20.72
C GLU A 213 2.67 -7.75 -21.61
N ASN A 214 1.50 -8.21 -22.04
CA ASN A 214 0.60 -7.42 -22.90
C ASN A 214 0.11 -6.16 -22.17
N ALA A 215 -0.24 -6.25 -20.90
CA ALA A 215 -0.66 -5.09 -20.10
C ALA A 215 0.47 -4.06 -19.96
N ALA A 216 1.71 -4.51 -19.72
CA ALA A 216 2.86 -3.62 -19.62
C ALA A 216 3.20 -2.95 -20.96
N LYS A 217 3.20 -3.71 -22.08
CA LYS A 217 3.42 -3.15 -23.43
C LYS A 217 2.35 -2.13 -23.80
N LYS A 218 1.09 -2.45 -23.53
CA LYS A 218 -0.04 -1.53 -23.75
C LYS A 218 0.12 -0.26 -22.92
N ALA A 219 0.49 -0.38 -21.64
CA ALA A 219 0.73 0.77 -20.78
C ALA A 219 1.84 1.69 -21.30
N ILE A 220 2.94 1.15 -21.82
CA ILE A 220 4.01 1.93 -22.45
C ILE A 220 3.47 2.67 -23.68
N GLN A 221 2.72 1.99 -24.55
CA GLN A 221 2.12 2.59 -25.75
C GLN A 221 1.14 3.71 -25.40
N ASP A 222 0.20 3.43 -24.49
CA ASP A 222 -0.86 4.37 -24.10
C ASP A 222 -0.30 5.57 -23.31
N SER A 223 0.89 5.44 -22.70
CA SER A 223 1.55 6.56 -22.03
C SER A 223 2.04 7.65 -22.97
N GLY A 224 2.23 7.35 -24.24
CA GLY A 224 2.83 8.26 -25.23
C GLY A 224 4.30 8.62 -24.97
N LYS A 225 4.94 8.03 -23.95
CA LYS A 225 6.35 8.27 -23.63
C LYS A 225 7.26 7.32 -24.42
N PHE A 226 8.39 7.85 -24.87
CA PHE A 226 9.44 7.01 -25.46
C PHE A 226 10.32 6.44 -24.35
N LEU A 227 10.06 5.16 -23.99
CA LEU A 227 10.76 4.46 -22.92
C LEU A 227 11.47 3.21 -23.47
N PRO A 228 12.76 3.01 -23.18
CA PRO A 228 13.41 1.74 -23.46
C PRO A 228 12.77 0.65 -22.59
N TRP A 229 12.43 -0.48 -23.20
CA TRP A 229 11.88 -1.63 -22.50
C TRP A 229 12.46 -2.95 -23.01
N GLN A 230 12.44 -3.96 -22.15
CA GLN A 230 12.89 -5.32 -22.48
C GLN A 230 12.02 -6.35 -21.77
N VAL A 231 11.94 -7.56 -22.34
CA VAL A 231 11.23 -8.70 -21.78
C VAL A 231 12.19 -9.84 -21.53
N HIS A 232 12.10 -10.43 -20.33
CA HIS A 232 12.81 -11.66 -20.00
C HIS A 232 11.77 -12.74 -19.67
N THR A 233 11.98 -13.93 -20.25
CA THR A 233 11.14 -15.09 -19.96
C THR A 233 11.94 -16.06 -19.11
N ILE A 234 11.34 -16.50 -17.99
CA ILE A 234 11.91 -17.50 -17.09
C ILE A 234 11.16 -18.81 -17.26
N SER A 235 11.91 -19.88 -17.45
CA SER A 235 11.33 -21.22 -17.51
C SER A 235 10.91 -21.70 -16.11
N ILE A 236 10.04 -22.74 -16.07
CA ILE A 236 9.68 -23.40 -14.79
C ILE A 236 10.86 -24.04 -14.11
N ASP A 237 11.94 -24.35 -14.83
CA ASP A 237 13.21 -24.89 -14.31
C ASP A 237 14.16 -23.80 -13.80
N GLY A 238 13.73 -22.53 -13.78
CA GLY A 238 14.49 -21.39 -13.27
C GLY A 238 15.64 -20.96 -14.18
N LYS A 239 15.49 -21.08 -15.50
CA LYS A 239 16.45 -20.58 -16.49
C LYS A 239 15.87 -19.36 -17.21
N ILE A 240 16.71 -18.39 -17.52
CA ILE A 240 16.34 -17.30 -18.41
C ILE A 240 16.37 -17.86 -19.84
N LEU A 241 15.21 -17.81 -20.50
CA LEU A 241 15.11 -18.14 -21.92
C LEU A 241 15.52 -16.92 -22.74
N GLU A 242 16.26 -17.15 -23.83
CA GLU A 242 16.65 -16.06 -24.74
C GLU A 242 15.39 -15.36 -25.29
N ALA A 243 15.49 -14.05 -25.40
CA ALA A 243 14.42 -13.17 -25.89
C ALA A 243 14.23 -13.26 -27.40
#